data_52084c2e2bd0b96046433b8d340c5ade
#
_entry.id   52084c2e2bd0b96046433b8d340c5ade
#
_cell.length_a   1.000
_cell.length_b   1.000
_cell.length_c   1.000
_cell.angle_alpha   90.00
_cell.angle_beta   90.00
_cell.angle_gamma   90.00
#
_symmetry.space_group_name_H-M   'P 1'
#
loop_
_entity.id
_entity.type
_entity.pdbx_description
1 polymer ?
#
loop_
_entity_poly.entity_id
_entity_poly.type
_entity_poly.pdbx_seq_one_letter_code
_entity_poly.pdbx_strand_id
1 'polypeptide(L)'
;AAKIPGGIVAVGYVHSEDPWNTFFTWGEGHLVFFDDNGNIQSSFSINEYMAQGYRVKYVNESIFISGLSEDASDFILVKMDLEGNVIWEQAYGGNSDDHCFGMDVNDNGEIFLAGHTLSGTANWDTYTIKIDFDGELLWERCIGNPRGFDPEYIHDEAWGIRATDDGGCVTIAGTGDEYEESSECYGEECSDIWRAYLIKFDDKYL
;
A
#
# COMPACT_ATOMS: atom_id res chain seq x y z
N ALA A 1 -11.06 4.25 5.37
CA ALA A 1 -12.06 5.30 5.19
C ALA A 1 -11.47 6.67 5.52
N ALA A 2 -11.98 7.73 4.92
CA ALA A 2 -11.59 9.11 5.15
C ALA A 2 -12.83 10.00 5.34
N LYS A 3 -12.70 11.02 6.21
CA LYS A 3 -13.72 12.05 6.37
C LYS A 3 -13.67 13.01 5.20
N ILE A 4 -14.85 13.32 4.63
CA ILE A 4 -15.05 14.29 3.56
C ILE A 4 -16.12 15.32 3.98
N PRO A 5 -16.30 16.45 3.28
CA PRO A 5 -17.43 17.33 3.50
C PRO A 5 -18.76 16.58 3.34
N GLY A 6 -19.59 16.59 4.38
CA GLY A 6 -20.90 15.96 4.38
C GLY A 6 -20.92 14.45 4.60
N GLY A 7 -19.78 13.83 4.98
CA GLY A 7 -19.79 12.39 5.23
C GLY A 7 -18.43 11.70 5.30
N ILE A 8 -18.39 10.49 4.80
CA ILE A 8 -17.22 9.61 4.81
C ILE A 8 -17.13 8.92 3.44
N VAL A 9 -15.91 8.78 2.93
CA VAL A 9 -15.59 7.88 1.82
C VAL A 9 -14.83 6.66 2.34
N ALA A 10 -15.20 5.47 1.87
CA ALA A 10 -14.51 4.22 2.19
C ALA A 10 -14.13 3.50 0.90
N VAL A 11 -12.98 2.85 0.92
CA VAL A 11 -12.49 2.00 -0.16
C VAL A 11 -12.29 0.58 0.36
N GLY A 12 -12.44 -0.36 -0.52
CA GLY A 12 -12.22 -1.78 -0.30
C GLY A 12 -12.26 -2.51 -1.63
N TYR A 13 -12.60 -3.78 -1.56
CA TYR A 13 -12.80 -4.61 -2.75
C TYR A 13 -13.86 -5.67 -2.48
N VAL A 14 -14.50 -6.15 -3.53
CA VAL A 14 -15.46 -7.24 -3.50
C VAL A 14 -14.77 -8.51 -3.97
N HIS A 15 -14.95 -9.60 -3.24
CA HIS A 15 -14.42 -10.91 -3.62
C HIS A 15 -15.10 -11.46 -4.87
N SER A 16 -14.30 -12.08 -5.74
CA SER A 16 -14.80 -13.07 -6.69
C SER A 16 -15.13 -14.40 -5.98
N GLU A 17 -15.66 -15.38 -6.72
CA GLU A 17 -16.26 -16.60 -6.18
C GLU A 17 -15.32 -17.55 -5.39
N ASP A 18 -14.00 -17.34 -5.39
CA ASP A 18 -13.03 -18.17 -4.65
C ASP A 18 -12.32 -17.39 -3.52
N PRO A 19 -12.78 -17.52 -2.27
CA PRO A 19 -12.21 -16.77 -1.14
C PRO A 19 -10.77 -17.16 -0.76
N TRP A 20 -10.21 -18.24 -1.26
CA TRP A 20 -8.87 -18.71 -0.92
C TRP A 20 -7.80 -18.15 -1.86
N ASN A 21 -8.16 -17.73 -3.07
CA ASN A 21 -7.24 -17.16 -4.06
C ASN A 21 -7.21 -15.63 -4.08
N THR A 22 -7.93 -14.97 -3.18
CA THR A 22 -8.24 -13.54 -3.29
C THR A 22 -7.36 -12.61 -2.48
N PHE A 23 -6.41 -13.13 -1.69
CA PHE A 23 -5.69 -12.23 -0.79
C PHE A 23 -4.80 -11.24 -1.54
N PHE A 24 -4.18 -11.65 -2.66
CA PHE A 24 -3.27 -10.80 -3.44
C PHE A 24 -3.55 -10.69 -4.94
N THR A 25 -4.49 -11.45 -5.49
CA THR A 25 -4.60 -11.58 -6.96
C THR A 25 -5.99 -11.33 -7.54
N TRP A 26 -7.04 -11.30 -6.72
CA TRP A 26 -8.41 -11.24 -7.24
C TRP A 26 -9.29 -10.34 -6.38
N GLY A 27 -9.85 -9.35 -6.97
CA GLY A 27 -10.80 -8.46 -6.33
C GLY A 27 -11.31 -7.47 -7.34
N GLU A 28 -12.43 -6.86 -7.02
CA GLU A 28 -12.97 -5.71 -7.72
C GLU A 28 -12.93 -4.53 -6.78
N GLY A 29 -12.03 -3.58 -7.02
CA GLY A 29 -11.91 -2.37 -6.23
C GLY A 29 -13.26 -1.64 -6.15
N HIS A 30 -13.63 -1.21 -4.94
CA HIS A 30 -14.95 -0.63 -4.68
C HIS A 30 -14.85 0.59 -3.79
N LEU A 31 -15.61 1.64 -4.14
CA LEU A 31 -15.68 2.90 -3.43
C LEU A 31 -17.10 3.17 -2.95
N VAL A 32 -17.25 3.60 -1.70
CA VAL A 32 -18.54 3.88 -1.08
C VAL A 32 -18.53 5.23 -0.38
N PHE A 33 -19.52 6.06 -0.66
CA PHE A 33 -19.75 7.33 0.01
C PHE A 33 -20.90 7.21 1.00
N PHE A 34 -20.72 7.71 2.19
CA PHE A 34 -21.71 7.76 3.25
C PHE A 34 -22.00 9.22 3.64
N ASP A 35 -23.24 9.51 4.04
CA ASP A 35 -23.56 10.77 4.69
C ASP A 35 -23.08 10.82 6.15
N ASP A 36 -23.25 11.96 6.83
CA ASP A 36 -22.89 12.13 8.25
C ASP A 36 -23.71 11.22 9.22
N ASN A 37 -24.78 10.60 8.75
CA ASN A 37 -25.59 9.65 9.52
C ASN A 37 -25.20 8.19 9.25
N GLY A 38 -24.25 7.94 8.35
CA GLY A 38 -23.80 6.61 7.95
C GLY A 38 -24.65 5.94 6.88
N ASN A 39 -25.56 6.66 6.20
CA ASN A 39 -26.32 6.10 5.09
C ASN A 39 -25.48 6.18 3.81
N ILE A 40 -25.54 5.11 3.00
CA ILE A 40 -24.88 5.08 1.69
C ILE A 40 -25.52 6.12 0.76
N GLN A 41 -24.72 7.00 0.23
CA GLN A 41 -25.10 8.00 -0.77
C GLN A 41 -24.84 7.51 -2.21
N SER A 42 -23.67 6.91 -2.41
CA SER A 42 -23.27 6.30 -3.68
C SER A 42 -22.29 5.17 -3.45
N SER A 43 -22.23 4.26 -4.40
CA SER A 43 -21.33 3.10 -4.37
C SER A 43 -21.05 2.69 -5.81
N PHE A 44 -19.79 2.51 -6.16
CA PHE A 44 -19.41 2.13 -7.53
C PHE A 44 -18.08 1.37 -7.55
N SER A 45 -17.93 0.57 -8.60
CA SER A 45 -16.69 -0.15 -8.87
C SER A 45 -15.60 0.83 -9.36
N ILE A 46 -14.38 0.61 -8.89
CA ILE A 46 -13.16 1.25 -9.38
C ILE A 46 -12.21 0.20 -9.96
N ASN A 47 -12.76 -0.94 -10.39
CA ASN A 47 -11.99 -2.08 -10.86
C ASN A 47 -11.19 -1.80 -12.13
N GLU A 48 -11.60 -0.84 -12.94
CA GLU A 48 -10.82 -0.39 -14.10
C GLU A 48 -9.48 0.25 -13.74
N TYR A 49 -9.29 0.62 -12.45
CA TYR A 49 -8.06 1.25 -11.93
C TYR A 49 -7.33 0.32 -10.97
N MET A 50 -8.06 -0.41 -10.14
CA MET A 50 -7.45 -1.26 -9.11
C MET A 50 -8.28 -2.50 -8.79
N ALA A 51 -7.59 -3.63 -8.64
CA ALA A 51 -8.18 -4.86 -8.15
C ALA A 51 -8.54 -4.78 -6.67
N GLN A 52 -7.71 -4.14 -5.87
CA GLN A 52 -7.90 -4.03 -4.42
C GLN A 52 -7.55 -2.63 -3.93
N GLY A 53 -8.52 -1.95 -3.32
CA GLY A 53 -8.32 -0.66 -2.66
C GLY A 53 -8.06 -0.83 -1.16
N TYR A 54 -6.93 -0.34 -0.66
CA TYR A 54 -6.53 -0.51 0.74
C TYR A 54 -6.61 0.77 1.56
N ARG A 55 -6.28 1.92 0.97
CA ARG A 55 -6.26 3.19 1.69
C ARG A 55 -6.98 4.27 0.91
N VAL A 56 -7.63 5.15 1.66
CA VAL A 56 -8.24 6.36 1.11
C VAL A 56 -7.93 7.55 2.01
N LYS A 57 -7.59 8.68 1.41
CA LYS A 57 -7.36 9.98 2.07
C LYS A 57 -8.10 11.07 1.33
N TYR A 58 -8.51 12.10 2.07
CA TYR A 58 -9.08 13.31 1.51
C TYR A 58 -8.21 14.51 1.90
N VAL A 59 -7.66 15.17 0.93
CA VAL A 59 -6.72 16.30 1.11
C VAL A 59 -6.93 17.28 -0.04
N ASN A 60 -7.02 18.58 0.27
CA ASN A 60 -7.11 19.66 -0.72
C ASN A 60 -8.19 19.40 -1.79
N GLU A 61 -9.41 19.10 -1.33
CA GLU A 61 -10.59 18.84 -2.19
C GLU A 61 -10.46 17.63 -3.14
N SER A 62 -9.47 16.79 -2.91
CA SER A 62 -9.23 15.57 -3.69
C SER A 62 -9.25 14.32 -2.80
N ILE A 63 -9.74 13.23 -3.37
CA ILE A 63 -9.69 11.90 -2.80
C ILE A 63 -8.51 11.16 -3.43
N PHE A 64 -7.64 10.61 -2.59
CA PHE A 64 -6.55 9.72 -2.99
C PHE A 64 -6.85 8.31 -2.54
N ILE A 65 -6.70 7.35 -3.45
CA ILE A 65 -6.95 5.94 -3.20
C ILE A 65 -5.71 5.17 -3.61
N SER A 66 -5.16 4.35 -2.70
CA SER A 66 -4.06 3.44 -3.01
C SER A 66 -4.44 1.99 -2.80
N GLY A 67 -3.81 1.12 -3.56
CA GLY A 67 -4.04 -0.31 -3.55
C GLY A 67 -3.16 -1.04 -4.54
N LEU A 68 -3.64 -2.18 -5.02
CA LEU A 68 -3.04 -2.97 -6.09
C LEU A 68 -3.67 -2.61 -7.43
N SER A 69 -2.85 -2.50 -8.47
CA SER A 69 -3.27 -2.33 -9.86
C SER A 69 -4.28 -3.41 -10.30
N GLU A 70 -4.93 -3.21 -11.45
CA GLU A 70 -5.93 -4.14 -12.00
C GLU A 70 -5.36 -5.56 -12.15
N ASP A 71 -4.11 -5.68 -12.58
CA ASP A 71 -3.38 -6.95 -12.72
C ASP A 71 -2.70 -7.42 -11.44
N ALA A 72 -2.88 -6.67 -10.33
CA ALA A 72 -2.30 -6.92 -9.01
C ALA A 72 -0.76 -6.98 -8.98
N SER A 73 -0.10 -6.33 -9.93
CA SER A 73 1.37 -6.35 -10.07
C SER A 73 2.07 -5.12 -9.49
N ASP A 74 1.39 -3.97 -9.39
CA ASP A 74 2.02 -2.70 -9.02
C ASP A 74 1.27 -1.95 -7.91
N PHE A 75 1.96 -1.01 -7.26
CA PHE A 75 1.30 0.05 -6.50
C PHE A 75 0.46 0.88 -7.45
N ILE A 76 -0.79 1.12 -7.13
CA ILE A 76 -1.63 2.07 -7.85
C ILE A 76 -2.07 3.19 -6.92
N LEU A 77 -2.02 4.42 -7.43
CA LEU A 77 -2.56 5.61 -6.79
C LEU A 77 -3.53 6.29 -7.74
N VAL A 78 -4.75 6.50 -7.29
CA VAL A 78 -5.80 7.19 -8.04
C VAL A 78 -6.19 8.46 -7.30
N LYS A 79 -6.24 9.58 -8.03
CA LYS A 79 -6.78 10.85 -7.54
C LYS A 79 -8.13 11.12 -8.18
N MET A 80 -9.12 11.40 -7.34
CA MET A 80 -10.50 11.69 -7.75
C MET A 80 -11.01 12.99 -7.14
N ASP A 81 -12.04 13.56 -7.75
CA ASP A 81 -12.87 14.59 -7.13
C ASP A 81 -13.93 13.98 -6.18
N LEU A 82 -14.71 14.84 -5.52
CA LEU A 82 -15.81 14.41 -4.63
C LEU A 82 -16.99 13.79 -5.35
N GLU A 83 -17.13 14.03 -6.65
CA GLU A 83 -18.14 13.44 -7.52
C GLU A 83 -17.75 12.03 -8.00
N GLY A 84 -16.50 11.61 -7.74
CA GLY A 84 -15.95 10.31 -8.13
C GLY A 84 -15.34 10.28 -9.54
N ASN A 85 -15.12 11.45 -10.16
CA ASN A 85 -14.42 11.50 -11.43
C ASN A 85 -12.90 11.39 -11.19
N VAL A 86 -12.24 10.51 -11.95
CA VAL A 86 -10.79 10.36 -11.90
C VAL A 86 -10.12 11.58 -12.53
N ILE A 87 -9.22 12.22 -11.78
CA ILE A 87 -8.38 13.32 -12.22
C ILE A 87 -7.12 12.77 -12.88
N TRP A 88 -6.49 11.81 -12.23
CA TRP A 88 -5.38 11.03 -12.76
C TRP A 88 -5.23 9.70 -12.01
N GLU A 89 -4.54 8.76 -12.64
CA GLU A 89 -4.08 7.50 -12.07
C GLU A 89 -2.62 7.29 -12.41
N GLN A 90 -1.87 6.64 -11.52
CA GLN A 90 -0.46 6.34 -11.74
C GLN A 90 -0.07 5.06 -11.01
N ALA A 91 0.58 4.15 -11.76
CA ALA A 91 1.22 2.96 -11.20
C ALA A 91 2.69 3.24 -10.86
N TYR A 92 3.17 2.58 -9.79
CA TYR A 92 4.54 2.66 -9.32
C TYR A 92 5.00 1.25 -8.95
N GLY A 93 6.17 0.88 -9.45
CA GLY A 93 6.74 -0.43 -9.24
C GLY A 93 7.85 -0.71 -10.24
N GLY A 94 8.24 -1.95 -10.35
CA GLY A 94 9.31 -2.39 -11.24
C GLY A 94 8.86 -3.42 -12.27
N ASN A 95 9.63 -4.50 -12.40
CA ASN A 95 9.37 -5.53 -13.41
C ASN A 95 8.77 -6.82 -12.80
N SER A 96 8.50 -6.81 -11.51
CA SER A 96 7.93 -7.94 -10.76
C SER A 96 6.85 -7.41 -9.83
N ASP A 97 6.24 -8.25 -9.03
CA ASP A 97 5.11 -7.88 -8.18
C ASP A 97 5.52 -6.86 -7.10
N ASP A 98 4.68 -5.84 -6.94
CA ASP A 98 4.83 -4.74 -6.00
C ASP A 98 3.51 -4.52 -5.25
N HIS A 99 3.46 -4.71 -3.93
CA HIS A 99 2.22 -4.67 -3.15
C HIS A 99 2.15 -3.47 -2.20
N CYS A 100 1.17 -2.57 -2.39
CA CYS A 100 0.96 -1.36 -1.61
C CYS A 100 -0.07 -1.54 -0.50
N PHE A 101 0.31 -1.35 0.76
CA PHE A 101 -0.58 -1.47 1.91
C PHE A 101 -0.74 -0.19 2.74
N GLY A 102 0.23 0.69 2.71
CA GLY A 102 0.25 1.91 3.49
C GLY A 102 0.15 3.17 2.63
N MET A 103 -0.62 4.17 3.10
CA MET A 103 -0.63 5.51 2.52
C MET A 103 -0.80 6.56 3.60
N ASP A 104 -0.03 7.63 3.51
CA ASP A 104 -0.26 8.86 4.26
C ASP A 104 0.05 10.09 3.40
N VAL A 105 -0.47 11.24 3.79
CA VAL A 105 -0.29 12.52 3.09
C VAL A 105 0.06 13.57 4.12
N ASN A 106 1.09 14.36 3.86
CA ASN A 106 1.48 15.48 4.74
C ASN A 106 0.71 16.76 4.42
N ASP A 107 0.91 17.78 5.24
CA ASP A 107 0.24 19.09 5.09
C ASP A 107 0.65 19.84 3.81
N ASN A 108 1.77 19.49 3.19
CA ASN A 108 2.21 20.04 1.91
C ASN A 108 1.52 19.37 0.70
N GLY A 109 0.76 18.30 0.94
CA GLY A 109 0.12 17.50 -0.11
C GLY A 109 1.05 16.44 -0.72
N GLU A 110 2.23 16.21 -0.14
CA GLU A 110 3.12 15.11 -0.56
C GLU A 110 2.58 13.79 -0.03
N ILE A 111 2.58 12.78 -0.88
CA ILE A 111 1.96 11.47 -0.65
C ILE A 111 3.07 10.44 -0.41
N PHE A 112 2.89 9.61 0.59
CA PHE A 112 3.80 8.51 0.92
C PHE A 112 3.04 7.19 0.78
N LEU A 113 3.60 6.27 0.00
CA LEU A 113 3.12 4.89 -0.11
C LEU A 113 4.17 3.94 0.46
N ALA A 114 3.71 2.86 1.08
CA ALA A 114 4.57 1.80 1.57
C ALA A 114 3.97 0.42 1.35
N GLY A 115 4.83 -0.52 1.09
CA GLY A 115 4.52 -1.91 0.88
C GLY A 115 5.80 -2.72 0.68
N HIS A 116 5.78 -3.68 -0.19
CA HIS A 116 6.93 -4.52 -0.49
C HIS A 116 7.03 -4.82 -1.99
N THR A 117 8.21 -5.21 -2.43
CA THR A 117 8.59 -5.39 -3.84
C THR A 117 9.39 -6.67 -4.04
N LEU A 118 9.17 -7.33 -5.19
CA LEU A 118 10.07 -8.34 -5.77
C LEU A 118 10.93 -7.74 -6.89
N SER A 119 10.76 -6.48 -7.21
CA SER A 119 11.45 -5.85 -8.33
C SER A 119 12.91 -5.55 -8.02
N GLY A 120 13.81 -6.35 -8.61
CA GLY A 120 15.26 -6.20 -8.42
C GLY A 120 15.80 -6.73 -7.10
N THR A 121 15.03 -7.53 -6.38
CA THR A 121 15.36 -8.13 -5.08
C THR A 121 15.43 -9.66 -5.17
N ALA A 122 16.01 -10.32 -4.16
CA ALA A 122 16.09 -11.77 -4.12
C ALA A 122 14.82 -12.41 -3.52
N ASN A 123 14.10 -11.66 -2.69
CA ASN A 123 12.81 -12.00 -2.08
C ASN A 123 12.09 -10.67 -1.79
N TRP A 124 10.94 -10.69 -1.15
CA TRP A 124 10.20 -9.48 -0.80
C TRP A 124 11.01 -8.54 0.07
N ASP A 125 11.23 -7.31 -0.40
CA ASP A 125 11.85 -6.24 0.35
C ASP A 125 10.86 -5.09 0.58
N THR A 126 10.96 -4.36 1.69
CA THR A 126 10.12 -3.18 1.90
C THR A 126 10.36 -2.13 0.84
N TYR A 127 9.28 -1.59 0.31
CA TYR A 127 9.31 -0.54 -0.70
C TYR A 127 8.52 0.68 -0.23
N THR A 128 9.15 1.84 -0.22
CA THR A 128 8.55 3.10 0.20
C THR A 128 8.82 4.18 -0.84
N ILE A 129 7.78 4.89 -1.23
CA ILE A 129 7.88 5.98 -2.21
C ILE A 129 7.25 7.26 -1.68
N LYS A 130 7.78 8.39 -2.15
CA LYS A 130 7.23 9.73 -1.97
C LYS A 130 6.85 10.30 -3.32
N ILE A 131 5.67 10.87 -3.40
CA ILE A 131 5.03 11.34 -4.62
C ILE A 131 4.53 12.77 -4.33
N ASP A 132 4.56 13.65 -5.33
CA ASP A 132 3.94 14.95 -5.21
C ASP A 132 2.42 14.90 -5.42
N PHE A 133 1.74 16.04 -5.26
CA PHE A 133 0.28 16.14 -5.40
C PHE A 133 -0.24 15.88 -6.81
N ASP A 134 0.64 15.95 -7.82
CA ASP A 134 0.31 15.78 -9.24
C ASP A 134 0.68 14.36 -9.76
N GLY A 135 1.20 13.50 -8.88
CA GLY A 135 1.51 12.11 -9.21
C GLY A 135 2.95 11.86 -9.63
N GLU A 136 3.83 12.88 -9.56
CA GLU A 136 5.24 12.70 -9.92
C GLU A 136 6.02 12.04 -8.77
N LEU A 137 6.79 11.00 -9.08
CA LEU A 137 7.65 10.31 -8.14
C LEU A 137 8.80 11.22 -7.72
N LEU A 138 8.87 11.57 -6.42
CA LEU A 138 9.94 12.39 -5.87
C LEU A 138 11.14 11.55 -5.43
N TRP A 139 10.89 10.44 -4.76
CA TRP A 139 11.89 9.45 -4.43
C TRP A 139 11.27 8.08 -4.14
N GLU A 140 12.10 7.05 -4.23
CA GLU A 140 11.80 5.68 -3.84
C GLU A 140 12.92 5.08 -3.00
N ARG A 141 12.59 4.13 -2.13
CA ARG A 141 13.53 3.41 -1.26
C ARG A 141 13.07 1.97 -1.11
N CYS A 142 14.00 1.07 -1.42
CA CYS A 142 13.87 -0.36 -1.15
C CYS A 142 14.83 -0.71 -0.03
N ILE A 143 14.36 -1.39 1.00
CA ILE A 143 15.17 -1.85 2.13
C ILE A 143 14.75 -3.27 2.47
N GLY A 144 15.70 -4.18 2.35
CA GLY A 144 15.53 -5.57 2.70
C GLY A 144 16.65 -6.10 3.58
N ASN A 145 16.43 -7.28 4.12
CA ASN A 145 17.37 -8.03 4.93
C ASN A 145 18.03 -7.23 6.06
N PRO A 146 17.28 -6.47 6.89
CA PRO A 146 17.86 -5.63 7.95
C PRO A 146 18.61 -6.43 9.01
N ARG A 147 18.42 -7.75 9.07
CA ARG A 147 19.09 -8.65 10.00
C ARG A 147 20.37 -9.28 9.43
N GLY A 148 20.65 -9.13 8.13
CA GLY A 148 21.86 -9.62 7.47
C GLY A 148 21.95 -11.14 7.30
N PHE A 149 20.80 -11.81 7.13
CA PHE A 149 20.73 -13.21 6.74
C PHE A 149 20.82 -13.40 5.22
N ASP A 150 20.68 -14.65 4.74
CA ASP A 150 20.63 -14.91 3.31
C ASP A 150 19.37 -14.26 2.72
N PRO A 151 19.49 -13.30 1.78
CA PRO A 151 18.36 -12.57 1.26
C PRO A 151 17.34 -13.43 0.51
N GLU A 152 17.73 -14.60 0.00
CA GLU A 152 16.81 -15.53 -0.67
C GLU A 152 15.70 -16.03 0.26
N TYR A 153 15.98 -16.08 1.56
CA TYR A 153 15.07 -16.62 2.58
C TYR A 153 14.47 -15.57 3.50
N ILE A 154 14.79 -14.29 3.29
CA ILE A 154 14.28 -13.20 4.12
C ILE A 154 13.17 -12.49 3.38
N HIS A 155 12.03 -12.41 4.02
CA HIS A 155 10.84 -11.72 3.56
C HIS A 155 10.62 -10.46 4.42
N ASP A 156 10.65 -9.30 3.79
CA ASP A 156 10.47 -8.00 4.45
C ASP A 156 9.21 -7.31 3.92
N GLU A 157 8.25 -7.05 4.80
CA GLU A 157 6.96 -6.48 4.43
C GLU A 157 6.68 -5.18 5.17
N ALA A 158 6.28 -4.14 4.45
CA ALA A 158 5.76 -2.90 5.04
C ALA A 158 4.24 -2.87 4.98
N TRP A 159 3.60 -2.54 6.11
CA TRP A 159 2.15 -2.58 6.27
C TRP A 159 1.51 -1.22 6.53
N GLY A 160 2.28 -0.25 6.98
CA GLY A 160 1.75 1.05 7.30
C GLY A 160 2.82 2.14 7.26
N ILE A 161 2.36 3.36 7.05
CA ILE A 161 3.21 4.55 6.94
C ILE A 161 2.54 5.74 7.58
N ARG A 162 3.37 6.66 8.12
CA ARG A 162 2.96 7.98 8.58
C ARG A 162 3.95 9.03 8.10
N ALA A 163 3.43 10.07 7.48
CA ALA A 163 4.18 11.29 7.20
C ALA A 163 4.62 11.94 8.51
N THR A 164 5.76 12.61 8.51
CA THR A 164 6.32 13.30 9.67
C THR A 164 6.55 14.78 9.35
N ASP A 165 6.56 15.62 10.40
CA ASP A 165 6.63 17.09 10.26
C ASP A 165 7.95 17.60 9.64
N ASP A 166 8.96 16.74 9.58
CA ASP A 166 10.25 17.04 8.94
C ASP A 166 10.26 16.81 7.41
N GLY A 167 9.11 16.50 6.83
CA GLY A 167 8.94 16.23 5.39
C GLY A 167 9.26 14.79 4.97
N GLY A 168 9.62 13.94 5.92
CA GLY A 168 9.85 12.51 5.72
C GLY A 168 8.68 11.64 6.18
N CYS A 169 8.95 10.36 6.44
CA CYS A 169 7.93 9.42 6.93
C CYS A 169 8.53 8.35 7.84
N VAL A 170 7.64 7.67 8.57
CA VAL A 170 7.96 6.43 9.31
C VAL A 170 7.12 5.30 8.75
N THR A 171 7.80 4.22 8.35
CA THR A 171 7.17 2.98 7.88
C THR A 171 7.28 1.91 8.97
N ILE A 172 6.19 1.19 9.24
CA ILE A 172 6.18 -0.01 10.06
C ILE A 172 6.27 -1.24 9.17
N ALA A 173 7.21 -2.12 9.49
CA ALA A 173 7.50 -3.31 8.71
C ALA A 173 7.73 -4.53 9.59
N GLY A 174 7.62 -5.70 8.97
CA GLY A 174 8.04 -6.99 9.51
C GLY A 174 9.18 -7.57 8.69
N THR A 175 10.06 -8.33 9.33
CA THR A 175 11.09 -9.16 8.69
C THR A 175 10.97 -10.57 9.20
N GLY A 176 10.89 -11.55 8.32
CA GLY A 176 10.70 -12.97 8.62
C GLY A 176 11.65 -13.87 7.86
N ASP A 177 11.89 -15.06 8.41
CA ASP A 177 12.65 -16.10 7.75
C ASP A 177 11.66 -17.07 7.08
N GLU A 178 11.71 -17.16 5.75
CA GLU A 178 10.90 -18.10 4.96
C GLU A 178 11.82 -19.12 4.29
N TYR A 179 12.18 -20.16 5.01
CA TYR A 179 12.91 -21.29 4.43
C TYR A 179 11.93 -22.24 3.74
N GLU A 180 12.31 -22.81 2.58
CA GLU A 180 11.46 -23.77 1.84
C GLU A 180 11.01 -24.96 2.73
N GLU A 181 11.82 -25.33 3.70
CA GLU A 181 11.54 -26.41 4.64
C GLU A 181 10.64 -25.97 5.82
N SER A 182 10.39 -24.69 6.00
CA SER A 182 9.60 -24.16 7.13
C SER A 182 8.13 -24.58 7.05
N SER A 183 7.61 -24.81 5.85
CA SER A 183 6.24 -25.32 5.66
C SER A 183 6.02 -26.74 6.21
N GLU A 184 7.09 -27.50 6.42
CA GLU A 184 7.07 -28.84 7.03
C GLU A 184 7.44 -28.82 8.52
N CYS A 185 7.87 -27.69 9.03
CA CYS A 185 8.37 -27.53 10.38
C CYS A 185 7.27 -27.11 11.36
N TYR A 186 6.53 -28.06 11.88
CA TYR A 186 5.68 -27.90 13.05
C TYR A 186 6.43 -28.37 14.31
N GLY A 187 7.33 -27.55 14.86
CA GLY A 187 8.07 -27.90 16.04
C GLY A 187 8.99 -26.81 16.58
N GLU A 188 9.54 -27.02 17.77
CA GLU A 188 10.34 -26.03 18.51
C GLU A 188 11.66 -25.61 17.81
N GLU A 189 12.06 -26.28 16.73
CA GLU A 189 13.33 -26.03 16.02
C GLU A 189 13.15 -25.18 14.74
N CYS A 190 11.91 -24.95 14.29
CA CYS A 190 11.61 -24.17 13.08
C CYS A 190 10.87 -22.91 13.49
N SER A 191 11.60 -21.87 13.69
CA SER A 191 11.00 -20.59 14.03
C SER A 191 10.95 -19.71 12.79
N ASP A 192 9.77 -19.56 12.20
CA ASP A 192 9.45 -18.38 11.39
C ASP A 192 9.47 -17.18 12.33
N ILE A 193 10.64 -16.63 12.55
CA ILE A 193 10.82 -15.52 13.48
C ILE A 193 10.51 -14.23 12.73
N TRP A 194 9.26 -13.84 12.77
CA TRP A 194 8.85 -12.49 12.34
C TRP A 194 9.17 -11.48 13.43
N ARG A 195 9.79 -10.37 13.04
CA ARG A 195 10.12 -9.25 13.91
C ARG A 195 9.63 -7.94 13.30
N ALA A 196 8.91 -7.17 14.09
CA ALA A 196 8.54 -5.82 13.68
C ALA A 196 9.74 -4.87 13.80
N TYR A 197 9.84 -3.93 12.87
CA TYR A 197 10.78 -2.83 12.92
C TYR A 197 10.18 -1.55 12.33
N LEU A 198 10.83 -0.44 12.61
CA LEU A 198 10.44 0.86 12.09
C LEU A 198 11.57 1.41 11.22
N ILE A 199 11.19 1.98 10.09
CA ILE A 199 12.11 2.67 9.20
C ILE A 199 11.71 4.15 9.19
N LYS A 200 12.65 5.04 9.57
CA LYS A 200 12.48 6.48 9.41
C LYS A 200 13.22 6.93 8.16
N PHE A 201 12.47 7.52 7.24
CA PHE A 201 13.01 8.20 6.07
C PHE A 201 13.03 9.71 6.33
N ASP A 202 14.18 10.32 6.20
CA ASP A 202 14.39 11.76 6.33
C ASP A 202 14.46 12.39 4.93
N ASP A 203 13.76 13.49 4.72
CA ASP A 203 13.75 14.22 3.45
C ASP A 203 15.07 14.98 3.16
N LYS A 204 15.97 15.05 4.15
CA LYS A 204 17.22 15.83 4.05
C LYS A 204 18.37 15.16 3.30
N TYR A 205 18.22 13.89 2.91
CA TYR A 205 19.27 13.09 2.28
C TYR A 205 18.89 12.61 0.88
N LEU A 206 18.23 13.46 0.14
CA LEU A 206 17.94 13.28 -1.30
C LEU A 206 19.12 13.78 -2.15
#